data_031264f92be129158197533956a957b6
#
_entry.id   031264f92be129158197533956a957b6
#
_cell.length_a   1.000
_cell.length_b   1.000
_cell.length_c   1.000
_cell.angle_alpha   90.00
_cell.angle_beta   90.00
_cell.angle_gamma   90.00
#
_symmetry.space_group_name_H-M   'P 1'
#
loop_
_entity.id
_entity.type
_entity.pdbx_description
1 polymer ?
#
loop_
_entity_poly.entity_id
_entity_poly.type
_entity_poly.pdbx_seq_one_letter_code
_entity_poly.pdbx_strand_id
1 'polypeptide(L)'
;MAELSQLLEFLHHGNTQIRQLACDHLVGHSSDPTVFKKPQLVPVQDLKLLVRDYPPIAKNALTILINISHDSEIFENLAADDAFVETLLKKITDPKEQTADEIAMLLSNLAKSDHMEKLINLERALPAKTVSTSPYALDQLLDCFVKGANGTLNKHANFDYLAYFLADLSKHKVGRDYFLSRRDYDVVVPISKLTVFTEHKSHVRRRGVASTIKNVAFEVDKHPLLLSDDTETIDGVPGVNILPYILLPLAGSEEFSEEESANMLPDLQLLPPDKARDSDNDILVTHLETLLLLTTTKEGRDKLRKVQVYPLIRETHMQVADEGVREACDRLVQVLMRDEEEAPKIEELDEDEKIEEIF
;
A
#
# COMPACT_ATOMS: atom_id res chain seq x y z
N MET A 1 9.55 -19.00 35.74
CA MET A 1 8.51 -17.96 36.04
C MET A 1 9.07 -16.80 36.88
N ALA A 2 9.77 -17.05 38.00
CA ALA A 2 10.35 -15.96 38.82
C ALA A 2 11.39 -15.11 38.05
N GLU A 3 12.24 -15.73 37.25
CA GLU A 3 13.27 -15.08 36.43
C GLU A 3 12.66 -14.17 35.36
N LEU A 4 11.60 -14.64 34.67
CA LEU A 4 10.91 -13.84 33.67
C LEU A 4 10.17 -12.62 34.25
N SER A 5 9.55 -12.79 35.44
CA SER A 5 8.93 -11.68 36.18
C SER A 5 9.93 -10.60 36.53
N GLN A 6 11.14 -11.01 36.94
CA GLN A 6 12.23 -10.09 37.27
C GLN A 6 12.74 -9.33 36.02
N LEU A 7 12.82 -10.00 34.85
CA LEU A 7 13.18 -9.34 33.61
C LEU A 7 12.18 -8.26 33.22
N LEU A 8 10.87 -8.52 33.39
CA LEU A 8 9.84 -7.52 33.14
C LEU A 8 9.95 -6.32 34.08
N GLU A 9 10.25 -6.53 35.38
CA GLU A 9 10.47 -5.45 36.33
C GLU A 9 11.70 -4.60 35.96
N PHE A 10 12.68 -5.17 35.28
CA PHE A 10 13.87 -4.44 34.85
C PHE A 10 13.64 -3.52 33.64
N LEU A 11 12.51 -3.58 32.95
CA LEU A 11 12.17 -2.66 31.86
C LEU A 11 12.13 -1.19 32.31
N HIS A 12 11.69 -0.92 33.55
CA HIS A 12 11.67 0.43 34.12
C HIS A 12 12.83 0.72 35.08
N HIS A 13 13.87 -0.11 35.10
CA HIS A 13 15.02 0.10 35.99
C HIS A 13 15.81 1.36 35.63
N GLY A 14 16.27 2.13 36.65
CA GLY A 14 17.00 3.38 36.43
C GLY A 14 18.33 3.25 35.67
N ASN A 15 18.99 2.08 35.73
CA ASN A 15 20.25 1.83 35.04
C ASN A 15 20.00 1.36 33.59
N THR A 16 20.58 2.08 32.62
CA THR A 16 20.45 1.79 31.19
C THR A 16 20.96 0.39 30.80
N GLN A 17 22.07 -0.07 31.43
CA GLN A 17 22.61 -1.41 31.12
C GLN A 17 21.66 -2.52 31.57
N ILE A 18 20.96 -2.34 32.68
CA ILE A 18 19.99 -3.31 33.17
C ILE A 18 18.77 -3.33 32.26
N ARG A 19 18.24 -2.16 31.83
CA ARG A 19 17.17 -2.10 30.83
C ARG A 19 17.55 -2.75 29.51
N GLN A 20 18.78 -2.51 29.04
CA GLN A 20 19.27 -3.13 27.82
C GLN A 20 19.30 -4.65 27.93
N LEU A 21 19.89 -5.19 29.01
CA LEU A 21 19.95 -6.63 29.26
C LEU A 21 18.54 -7.25 29.32
N ALA A 22 17.61 -6.59 30.01
CA ALA A 22 16.24 -7.04 30.11
C ALA A 22 15.57 -7.11 28.72
N CYS A 23 15.68 -6.04 27.91
CA CYS A 23 15.13 -6.02 26.56
C CYS A 23 15.76 -7.09 25.66
N ASP A 24 17.10 -7.25 25.69
CA ASP A 24 17.81 -8.26 24.92
C ASP A 24 17.26 -9.68 25.18
N HIS A 25 17.04 -10.02 26.46
CA HIS A 25 16.50 -11.33 26.83
C HIS A 25 15.01 -11.46 26.49
N LEU A 26 14.21 -10.39 26.69
CA LEU A 26 12.77 -10.42 26.45
C LEU A 26 12.38 -10.53 24.98
N VAL A 27 13.25 -10.13 24.02
CA VAL A 27 13.05 -10.39 22.60
C VAL A 27 12.81 -11.88 22.34
N GLY A 28 13.58 -12.77 22.97
CA GLY A 28 13.41 -14.24 22.84
C GLY A 28 12.07 -14.78 23.36
N HIS A 29 11.36 -14.01 24.20
CA HIS A 29 10.05 -14.38 24.76
C HIS A 29 8.88 -13.68 24.06
N SER A 30 9.13 -12.82 23.09
CA SER A 30 8.07 -12.02 22.43
C SER A 30 7.20 -12.81 21.45
N SER A 31 7.46 -14.08 21.22
CA SER A 31 6.54 -14.99 20.52
C SER A 31 5.30 -15.35 21.35
N ASP A 32 5.34 -15.17 22.67
CA ASP A 32 4.22 -15.38 23.59
C ASP A 32 3.75 -14.05 24.19
N PRO A 33 2.68 -13.43 23.63
CA PRO A 33 2.16 -12.16 24.14
C PRO A 33 1.68 -12.22 25.58
N THR A 34 1.32 -13.40 26.11
CA THR A 34 0.80 -13.54 27.47
C THR A 34 1.80 -13.12 28.54
N VAL A 35 3.09 -13.23 28.23
CA VAL A 35 4.20 -12.77 29.07
C VAL A 35 4.08 -11.28 29.38
N PHE A 36 3.62 -10.46 28.41
CA PHE A 36 3.60 -9.00 28.49
C PHE A 36 2.26 -8.43 28.99
N LYS A 37 1.25 -9.30 29.19
CA LYS A 37 -0.09 -8.86 29.62
C LYS A 37 -0.21 -8.59 31.11
N LYS A 38 0.62 -9.19 31.95
CA LYS A 38 0.49 -9.08 33.42
C LYS A 38 1.64 -8.25 34.02
N PRO A 39 1.32 -7.43 35.04
CA PRO A 39 0.01 -7.02 35.48
C PRO A 39 -0.53 -5.88 34.58
N GLN A 40 -1.77 -5.94 34.17
CA GLN A 40 -2.52 -4.83 33.52
C GLN A 40 -1.76 -4.14 32.36
N LEU A 41 -1.07 -4.89 31.51
CA LEU A 41 -0.24 -4.38 30.41
C LEU A 41 0.92 -3.45 30.84
N VAL A 42 1.34 -3.46 32.11
CA VAL A 42 2.48 -2.65 32.57
C VAL A 42 3.73 -2.87 31.72
N PRO A 43 4.13 -4.11 31.37
CA PRO A 43 5.28 -4.31 30.48
C PRO A 43 5.11 -3.65 29.11
N VAL A 44 3.88 -3.62 28.55
CA VAL A 44 3.60 -2.93 27.27
C VAL A 44 3.76 -1.42 27.44
N GLN A 45 3.32 -0.84 28.57
CA GLN A 45 3.52 0.58 28.84
C GLN A 45 5.01 0.93 29.00
N ASP A 46 5.77 0.09 29.70
CA ASP A 46 7.22 0.26 29.80
C ASP A 46 7.90 0.20 28.43
N LEU A 47 7.54 -0.77 27.58
CA LEU A 47 8.05 -0.89 26.21
C LEU A 47 7.74 0.36 25.36
N LYS A 48 6.52 0.92 25.47
CA LYS A 48 6.16 2.19 24.78
C LYS A 48 7.08 3.34 25.20
N LEU A 49 7.47 3.42 26.47
CA LEU A 49 8.41 4.43 26.95
C LEU A 49 9.82 4.19 26.42
N LEU A 50 10.25 2.92 26.39
CA LEU A 50 11.59 2.51 25.93
C LEU A 50 11.84 2.77 24.45
N VAL A 51 10.82 2.98 23.63
CA VAL A 51 10.96 3.45 22.25
C VAL A 51 11.74 4.77 22.15
N ARG A 52 11.81 5.56 23.24
CA ARG A 52 12.56 6.84 23.33
C ARG A 52 13.93 6.69 23.96
N ASP A 53 14.31 5.49 24.39
CA ASP A 53 15.57 5.22 25.10
C ASP A 53 16.76 5.14 24.13
N TYR A 54 17.91 4.75 24.63
CA TYR A 54 19.12 4.48 23.87
C TYR A 54 18.84 3.54 22.68
N PRO A 55 19.38 3.80 21.48
CA PRO A 55 18.97 3.11 20.26
C PRO A 55 18.88 1.57 20.32
N PRO A 56 19.84 0.83 20.91
CA PRO A 56 19.72 -0.62 21.08
C PRO A 56 18.49 -1.04 21.93
N ILE A 57 18.18 -0.29 22.99
CA ILE A 57 17.01 -0.56 23.84
C ILE A 57 15.73 -0.26 23.05
N ALA A 58 15.68 0.90 22.38
CA ALA A 58 14.55 1.29 21.55
C ALA A 58 14.28 0.26 20.42
N LYS A 59 15.33 -0.26 19.79
CA LYS A 59 15.22 -1.29 18.77
C LYS A 59 14.58 -2.57 19.32
N ASN A 60 15.07 -3.07 20.45
CA ASN A 60 14.55 -4.27 21.08
C ASN A 60 13.11 -4.08 21.57
N ALA A 61 12.80 -2.91 22.16
CA ALA A 61 11.44 -2.57 22.58
C ALA A 61 10.47 -2.57 21.38
N LEU A 62 10.86 -1.96 20.26
CA LEU A 62 10.07 -1.99 19.02
C LEU A 62 9.93 -3.42 18.48
N THR A 63 11.01 -4.22 18.47
CA THR A 63 10.96 -5.62 18.03
C THR A 63 9.96 -6.42 18.88
N ILE A 64 9.97 -6.25 20.20
CA ILE A 64 9.01 -6.90 21.08
C ILE A 64 7.59 -6.43 20.75
N LEU A 65 7.35 -5.11 20.64
CA LEU A 65 6.03 -4.56 20.32
C LEU A 65 5.51 -5.04 18.98
N ILE A 66 6.38 -5.13 17.96
CA ILE A 66 6.03 -5.71 16.64
C ILE A 66 5.58 -7.15 16.80
N ASN A 67 6.34 -7.97 17.51
CA ASN A 67 6.06 -9.39 17.66
C ASN A 67 4.76 -9.65 18.45
N ILE A 68 4.48 -8.87 19.51
CA ILE A 68 3.27 -9.07 20.33
C ILE A 68 2.03 -8.33 19.80
N SER A 69 2.17 -7.48 18.78
CA SER A 69 1.05 -6.68 18.22
C SER A 69 -0.02 -7.52 17.49
N HIS A 70 0.18 -8.83 17.35
CA HIS A 70 -0.86 -9.73 16.83
C HIS A 70 -1.90 -10.11 17.90
N ASP A 71 -1.63 -9.91 19.17
CA ASP A 71 -2.59 -10.11 20.26
C ASP A 71 -3.59 -8.96 20.28
N SER A 72 -4.89 -9.28 20.31
CA SER A 72 -5.96 -8.29 20.15
C SER A 72 -5.98 -7.21 21.26
N GLU A 73 -5.69 -7.59 22.51
CA GLU A 73 -5.69 -6.65 23.65
C GLU A 73 -4.50 -5.68 23.58
N ILE A 74 -3.33 -6.20 23.24
CA ILE A 74 -2.12 -5.39 23.07
C ILE A 74 -2.27 -4.51 21.83
N PHE A 75 -2.75 -5.05 20.72
CA PHE A 75 -2.99 -4.34 19.47
C PHE A 75 -3.88 -3.11 19.70
N GLU A 76 -5.03 -3.30 20.37
CA GLU A 76 -5.95 -2.22 20.68
C GLU A 76 -5.30 -1.17 21.60
N ASN A 77 -4.55 -1.61 22.61
CA ASN A 77 -3.81 -0.70 23.51
C ASN A 77 -2.77 0.15 22.78
N LEU A 78 -2.11 -0.40 21.75
CA LEU A 78 -1.11 0.31 20.97
C LEU A 78 -1.76 1.28 19.98
N ALA A 79 -2.80 0.83 19.25
CA ALA A 79 -3.43 1.60 18.18
C ALA A 79 -4.30 2.76 18.72
N ALA A 80 -4.93 2.58 19.88
CA ALA A 80 -5.76 3.60 20.51
C ALA A 80 -4.96 4.66 21.29
N ASP A 81 -3.65 4.48 21.53
CA ASP A 81 -2.81 5.43 22.27
C ASP A 81 -2.26 6.52 21.35
N ASP A 82 -2.98 7.64 21.25
CA ASP A 82 -2.60 8.78 20.42
C ASP A 82 -1.22 9.36 20.74
N ALA A 83 -0.83 9.37 22.01
CA ALA A 83 0.45 9.90 22.44
C ALA A 83 1.61 8.98 22.01
N PHE A 84 1.38 7.68 22.05
CA PHE A 84 2.32 6.69 21.55
C PHE A 84 2.44 6.76 20.02
N VAL A 85 1.32 6.81 19.30
CA VAL A 85 1.30 6.96 17.84
C VAL A 85 2.03 8.23 17.42
N GLU A 86 1.77 9.40 18.05
CA GLU A 86 2.50 10.64 17.76
C GLU A 86 4.01 10.51 18.05
N THR A 87 4.39 9.72 19.07
CA THR A 87 5.80 9.41 19.32
C THR A 87 6.44 8.65 18.14
N LEU A 88 5.75 7.64 17.61
CA LEU A 88 6.21 6.90 16.45
C LEU A 88 6.31 7.80 15.21
N LEU A 89 5.28 8.63 14.95
CA LEU A 89 5.27 9.57 13.84
C LEU A 89 6.41 10.60 13.92
N LYS A 90 6.69 11.12 15.13
CA LYS A 90 7.80 12.07 15.34
C LYS A 90 9.16 11.43 15.09
N LYS A 91 9.34 10.18 15.52
CA LYS A 91 10.59 9.46 15.33
C LYS A 91 10.81 9.06 13.88
N ILE A 92 9.82 8.48 13.22
CA ILE A 92 9.97 8.00 11.83
C ILE A 92 10.26 9.16 10.85
N THR A 93 9.79 10.37 11.15
CA THR A 93 10.05 11.57 10.35
C THR A 93 11.37 12.28 10.70
N ASP A 94 12.17 11.75 11.62
CA ASP A 94 13.54 12.23 11.86
C ASP A 94 14.50 11.48 10.91
N PRO A 95 15.20 12.19 9.98
CA PRO A 95 16.11 11.55 9.03
C PRO A 95 17.36 10.91 9.70
N LYS A 96 17.54 11.06 11.01
CA LYS A 96 18.62 10.47 11.79
C LYS A 96 18.14 9.28 12.64
N GLU A 97 16.85 9.00 12.67
CA GLU A 97 16.30 7.91 13.48
C GLU A 97 16.85 6.55 13.03
N GLN A 98 17.48 5.84 13.96
CA GLN A 98 18.12 4.55 13.68
C GLN A 98 17.13 3.38 13.64
N THR A 99 15.94 3.56 14.22
CA THR A 99 14.91 2.54 14.33
C THR A 99 13.69 2.82 13.43
N ALA A 100 13.87 3.64 12.38
CA ALA A 100 12.76 4.06 11.53
C ALA A 100 12.12 2.88 10.76
N ASP A 101 12.86 1.84 10.40
CA ASP A 101 12.31 0.65 9.76
C ASP A 101 11.48 -0.21 10.75
N GLU A 102 11.94 -0.37 11.99
CA GLU A 102 11.16 -1.04 13.03
C GLU A 102 9.87 -0.26 13.35
N ILE A 103 9.93 1.08 13.35
CA ILE A 103 8.74 1.92 13.50
C ILE A 103 7.79 1.72 12.31
N ALA A 104 8.29 1.67 11.07
CA ALA A 104 7.49 1.40 9.89
C ALA A 104 6.80 0.03 9.97
N MET A 105 7.50 -1.01 10.47
CA MET A 105 6.91 -2.34 10.72
C MET A 105 5.79 -2.28 11.74
N LEU A 106 6.00 -1.60 12.87
CA LEU A 106 4.97 -1.48 13.90
C LEU A 106 3.74 -0.70 13.36
N LEU A 107 3.96 0.44 12.71
CA LEU A 107 2.88 1.22 12.10
C LEU A 107 2.10 0.39 11.07
N SER A 108 2.77 -0.44 10.27
CA SER A 108 2.10 -1.33 9.31
C SER A 108 1.22 -2.39 9.99
N ASN A 109 1.63 -2.91 11.15
CA ASN A 109 0.79 -3.80 11.92
C ASN A 109 -0.44 -3.07 12.47
N LEU A 110 -0.25 -1.85 13.00
CA LEU A 110 -1.31 -1.04 13.59
C LEU A 110 -2.30 -0.48 12.56
N ALA A 111 -1.89 -0.33 11.29
CA ALA A 111 -2.73 0.21 10.22
C ALA A 111 -4.02 -0.58 9.97
N LYS A 112 -4.10 -1.82 10.46
CA LYS A 112 -5.30 -2.67 10.43
C LYS A 112 -6.40 -2.22 11.38
N SER A 113 -6.09 -1.30 12.30
CA SER A 113 -7.05 -0.73 13.26
C SER A 113 -7.74 0.48 12.67
N ASP A 114 -9.06 0.57 12.88
CA ASP A 114 -9.86 1.76 12.51
C ASP A 114 -9.35 3.04 13.20
N HIS A 115 -8.69 2.92 14.36
CA HIS A 115 -8.05 4.06 15.03
C HIS A 115 -7.00 4.76 14.16
N MET A 116 -6.42 4.06 13.18
CA MET A 116 -5.38 4.63 12.31
C MET A 116 -5.94 5.45 11.14
N GLU A 117 -7.23 5.35 10.82
CA GLU A 117 -7.87 6.17 9.78
C GLU A 117 -7.72 7.68 10.03
N LYS A 118 -7.70 8.09 11.30
CA LYS A 118 -7.51 9.50 11.66
C LYS A 118 -6.21 10.11 11.12
N LEU A 119 -5.17 9.28 10.86
CA LEU A 119 -3.89 9.74 10.34
C LEU A 119 -4.00 10.35 8.94
N ILE A 120 -5.06 10.04 8.21
CA ILE A 120 -5.31 10.57 6.86
C ILE A 120 -5.46 12.09 6.92
N ASN A 121 -6.16 12.61 7.95
CA ASN A 121 -6.46 14.04 8.11
C ASN A 121 -5.80 14.65 9.36
N LEU A 122 -4.92 13.91 10.05
CA LEU A 122 -4.24 14.40 11.24
C LEU A 122 -3.22 15.47 10.88
N GLU A 123 -3.48 16.70 11.33
CA GLU A 123 -2.48 17.77 11.29
C GLU A 123 -1.47 17.63 12.43
N ARG A 124 -0.20 17.83 12.10
CA ARG A 124 0.90 17.73 13.07
C ARG A 124 2.06 18.66 12.74
N ALA A 125 3.01 18.78 13.63
CA ALA A 125 4.21 19.59 13.42
C ALA A 125 4.96 19.19 12.16
N LEU A 126 5.47 20.19 11.43
CA LEU A 126 6.29 19.98 10.24
C LEU A 126 7.61 19.30 10.64
N PRO A 127 8.02 18.24 9.94
CA PRO A 127 9.34 17.66 10.08
C PRO A 127 10.40 18.54 9.39
N ALA A 128 11.62 18.03 9.27
CA ALA A 128 12.65 18.67 8.46
C ALA A 128 12.14 18.83 6.99
N LYS A 129 12.40 19.96 6.33
CA LYS A 129 11.96 20.24 4.96
C LYS A 129 12.43 19.18 3.94
N THR A 130 13.54 18.51 4.21
CA THR A 130 14.03 17.39 3.41
C THR A 130 13.09 16.18 3.45
N VAL A 131 12.34 16.02 4.53
CA VAL A 131 11.35 14.95 4.71
C VAL A 131 10.04 15.36 4.04
N SER A 132 9.36 16.37 4.58
CA SER A 132 8.07 16.84 4.04
C SER A 132 7.82 18.31 4.33
N THR A 133 6.99 18.93 3.50
CA THR A 133 6.46 20.29 3.71
C THR A 133 4.97 20.30 4.05
N SER A 134 4.35 19.12 4.09
CA SER A 134 2.92 18.97 4.46
C SER A 134 2.73 18.94 5.97
N PRO A 135 1.67 19.57 6.50
CA PRO A 135 1.27 19.45 7.90
C PRO A 135 0.52 18.16 8.21
N TYR A 136 0.17 17.33 7.21
CA TYR A 136 -0.63 16.13 7.41
C TYR A 136 0.24 14.89 7.63
N ALA A 137 -0.14 14.06 8.59
CA ALA A 137 0.61 12.87 8.99
C ALA A 137 0.81 11.90 7.83
N LEU A 138 -0.26 11.61 7.06
CA LEU A 138 -0.18 10.66 5.96
C LEU A 138 0.71 11.17 4.81
N ASP A 139 0.67 12.46 4.48
CA ASP A 139 1.59 13.05 3.51
C ASP A 139 3.04 12.91 3.94
N GLN A 140 3.33 13.11 5.24
CA GLN A 140 4.68 12.98 5.78
C GLN A 140 5.19 11.54 5.71
N LEU A 141 4.33 10.55 6.00
CA LEU A 141 4.66 9.13 5.88
C LEU A 141 4.84 8.70 4.42
N LEU A 142 4.00 9.19 3.51
CA LEU A 142 4.14 8.95 2.08
C LEU A 142 5.46 9.53 1.56
N ASP A 143 5.82 10.74 1.99
CA ASP A 143 7.10 11.36 1.65
C ASP A 143 8.29 10.58 2.21
N CYS A 144 8.21 10.03 3.44
CA CYS A 144 9.23 9.12 3.98
C CYS A 144 9.36 7.87 3.10
N PHE A 145 8.25 7.27 2.69
CA PHE A 145 8.24 6.10 1.81
C PHE A 145 8.89 6.40 0.46
N VAL A 146 8.48 7.46 -0.21
CA VAL A 146 8.96 7.80 -1.56
C VAL A 146 10.42 8.24 -1.56
N LYS A 147 10.75 9.21 -0.71
CA LYS A 147 12.10 9.79 -0.63
C LYS A 147 13.09 8.88 0.08
N GLY A 148 12.61 7.97 0.94
CA GLY A 148 13.46 7.06 1.71
C GLY A 148 13.87 5.80 0.96
N ALA A 149 13.37 5.57 -0.25
CA ALA A 149 13.72 4.43 -1.06
C ALA A 149 15.25 4.28 -1.20
N ASN A 150 15.76 3.07 -0.97
CA ASN A 150 17.20 2.76 -1.03
C ASN A 150 18.07 3.54 -0.01
N GLY A 151 17.51 3.99 1.11
CA GLY A 151 18.26 4.70 2.16
C GLY A 151 18.64 6.13 1.81
N THR A 152 17.98 6.75 0.84
CA THR A 152 18.33 8.09 0.34
C THR A 152 17.95 9.21 1.33
N LEU A 153 16.89 9.02 2.10
CA LEU A 153 16.44 9.98 3.12
C LEU A 153 17.11 9.72 4.48
N ASN A 154 17.24 8.46 4.85
CA ASN A 154 17.82 8.01 6.10
C ASN A 154 18.75 6.80 5.83
N LYS A 155 20.04 6.92 6.13
CA LYS A 155 21.01 5.85 5.87
C LYS A 155 20.78 4.57 6.68
N HIS A 156 19.88 4.62 7.68
CA HIS A 156 19.53 3.50 8.56
C HIS A 156 18.23 2.83 8.19
N ALA A 157 17.45 3.39 7.24
CA ALA A 157 16.11 2.93 6.93
C ALA A 157 15.78 3.03 5.44
N ASN A 158 15.00 2.09 4.96
CA ASN A 158 14.42 2.07 3.62
C ASN A 158 12.93 2.40 3.63
N PHE A 159 12.28 2.38 4.76
CA PHE A 159 10.84 2.61 4.96
C PHE A 159 9.94 1.65 4.17
N ASP A 160 10.44 0.47 3.78
CA ASP A 160 9.74 -0.45 2.89
C ASP A 160 8.39 -0.90 3.46
N TYR A 161 8.30 -1.11 4.77
CA TYR A 161 7.06 -1.56 5.43
C TYR A 161 5.94 -0.51 5.43
N LEU A 162 6.23 0.77 5.17
CA LEU A 162 5.18 1.75 4.94
C LEU A 162 4.31 1.39 3.72
N ALA A 163 4.79 0.56 2.79
CA ALA A 163 3.96 0.04 1.70
C ALA A 163 2.73 -0.72 2.22
N TYR A 164 2.89 -1.55 3.26
CA TYR A 164 1.76 -2.26 3.88
C TYR A 164 0.86 -1.33 4.67
N PHE A 165 1.45 -0.33 5.37
CA PHE A 165 0.67 0.72 6.03
C PHE A 165 -0.25 1.46 5.05
N LEU A 166 0.28 1.88 3.90
CA LEU A 166 -0.49 2.58 2.86
C LEU A 166 -1.56 1.66 2.26
N ALA A 167 -1.25 0.37 2.04
CA ALA A 167 -2.19 -0.62 1.54
C ALA A 167 -3.37 -0.83 2.50
N ASP A 168 -3.10 -0.94 3.80
CA ASP A 168 -4.16 -1.14 4.80
C ASP A 168 -5.05 0.11 4.92
N LEU A 169 -4.50 1.32 4.92
CA LEU A 169 -5.30 2.55 4.91
C LEU A 169 -6.15 2.70 3.63
N SER A 170 -5.67 2.24 2.49
CA SER A 170 -6.42 2.30 1.23
C SER A 170 -7.62 1.33 1.16
N LYS A 171 -7.79 0.41 2.12
CA LYS A 171 -9.00 -0.41 2.26
C LYS A 171 -10.22 0.43 2.63
N HIS A 172 -10.01 1.50 3.38
CA HIS A 172 -11.05 2.43 3.78
C HIS A 172 -11.33 3.44 2.68
N LYS A 173 -12.61 3.82 2.51
CA LYS A 173 -13.00 4.80 1.47
C LYS A 173 -12.23 6.10 1.60
N VAL A 174 -12.09 6.63 2.83
CA VAL A 174 -11.35 7.88 3.09
C VAL A 174 -9.89 7.78 2.64
N GLY A 175 -9.28 6.59 2.79
CA GLY A 175 -7.94 6.30 2.29
C GLY A 175 -7.88 6.30 0.76
N ARG A 176 -8.85 5.65 0.08
CA ARG A 176 -8.93 5.67 -1.39
C ARG A 176 -9.11 7.10 -1.92
N ASP A 177 -10.01 7.86 -1.29
CA ASP A 177 -10.23 9.28 -1.64
C ASP A 177 -8.94 10.10 -1.49
N TYR A 178 -8.15 9.87 -0.42
CA TYR A 178 -6.84 10.49 -0.25
C TYR A 178 -5.89 10.20 -1.42
N PHE A 179 -5.75 8.92 -1.80
CA PHE A 179 -4.82 8.52 -2.86
C PHE A 179 -5.21 9.05 -4.25
N LEU A 180 -6.49 9.37 -4.46
CA LEU A 180 -7.04 9.84 -5.73
C LEU A 180 -7.29 11.35 -5.77
N SER A 181 -6.99 12.07 -4.67
CA SER A 181 -7.18 13.52 -4.59
C SER A 181 -5.83 14.24 -4.64
N ARG A 182 -5.73 15.26 -5.51
CA ARG A 182 -4.53 16.09 -5.62
C ARG A 182 -4.23 16.78 -4.29
N ARG A 183 -2.98 16.71 -3.83
CA ARG A 183 -2.54 17.37 -2.60
C ARG A 183 -2.05 18.79 -2.86
N ASP A 184 -2.38 19.72 -1.96
CA ASP A 184 -2.04 21.14 -2.14
C ASP A 184 -0.53 21.42 -1.97
N TYR A 185 0.17 20.67 -1.11
CA TYR A 185 1.55 20.95 -0.73
C TYR A 185 2.57 20.69 -1.86
N ASP A 186 2.27 19.78 -2.78
CA ASP A 186 3.15 19.40 -3.89
C ASP A 186 2.42 19.30 -5.23
N VAL A 187 1.12 19.51 -5.23
CA VAL A 187 0.26 19.56 -6.41
C VAL A 187 0.16 18.22 -7.15
N VAL A 188 0.43 17.09 -6.45
CA VAL A 188 0.48 15.74 -7.01
C VAL A 188 -0.67 14.88 -6.45
N VAL A 189 -1.17 13.94 -7.27
CA VAL A 189 -2.09 12.88 -6.84
C VAL A 189 -1.28 11.79 -6.16
N PRO A 190 -1.53 11.43 -4.90
CA PRO A 190 -0.67 10.52 -4.13
C PRO A 190 -0.40 9.18 -4.79
N ILE A 191 -1.39 8.58 -5.47
CA ILE A 191 -1.20 7.27 -6.11
C ILE A 191 -0.11 7.32 -7.19
N SER A 192 0.06 8.42 -7.93
CA SER A 192 1.10 8.55 -8.96
C SER A 192 2.52 8.49 -8.40
N LYS A 193 2.71 8.83 -7.12
CA LYS A 193 4.01 8.68 -6.44
C LYS A 193 4.35 7.22 -6.14
N LEU A 194 3.37 6.34 -6.10
CA LEU A 194 3.53 4.92 -5.77
C LEU A 194 3.79 4.06 -7.00
N THR A 195 3.26 4.43 -8.16
CA THR A 195 3.32 3.62 -9.38
C THR A 195 4.73 3.19 -9.77
N VAL A 196 5.72 4.06 -9.57
CA VAL A 196 7.14 3.80 -9.89
C VAL A 196 7.78 2.68 -9.06
N PHE A 197 7.10 2.18 -8.02
CA PHE A 197 7.61 1.11 -7.16
C PHE A 197 7.06 -0.27 -7.50
N THR A 198 6.25 -0.43 -8.54
CA THR A 198 5.68 -1.73 -8.94
C THR A 198 6.73 -2.74 -9.40
N GLU A 199 7.89 -2.27 -9.86
CA GLU A 199 9.05 -3.09 -10.22
C GLU A 199 10.27 -2.86 -9.29
N HIS A 200 10.06 -2.27 -8.11
CA HIS A 200 11.17 -2.00 -7.18
C HIS A 200 11.80 -3.32 -6.69
N LYS A 201 13.11 -3.31 -6.43
CA LYS A 201 13.84 -4.48 -5.92
C LYS A 201 13.30 -5.06 -4.59
N SER A 202 12.72 -4.21 -3.73
CA SER A 202 12.10 -4.64 -2.48
C SER A 202 10.73 -5.27 -2.75
N HIS A 203 10.63 -6.54 -2.44
CA HIS A 203 9.37 -7.31 -2.51
C HIS A 203 8.27 -6.67 -1.65
N VAL A 204 8.60 -6.19 -0.44
CA VAL A 204 7.65 -5.53 0.48
C VAL A 204 7.03 -4.29 -0.19
N ARG A 205 7.85 -3.47 -0.88
CA ARG A 205 7.36 -2.31 -1.62
C ARG A 205 6.43 -2.71 -2.77
N ARG A 206 6.87 -3.65 -3.61
CA ARG A 206 6.05 -4.10 -4.75
C ARG A 206 4.69 -4.60 -4.29
N ARG A 207 4.67 -5.48 -3.28
CA ARG A 207 3.42 -6.09 -2.78
C ARG A 207 2.47 -5.05 -2.19
N GLY A 208 2.95 -4.15 -1.32
CA GLY A 208 2.11 -3.12 -0.72
C GLY A 208 1.61 -2.09 -1.75
N VAL A 209 2.46 -1.70 -2.70
CA VAL A 209 2.07 -0.77 -3.77
C VAL A 209 1.03 -1.41 -4.70
N ALA A 210 1.23 -2.67 -5.13
CA ALA A 210 0.24 -3.38 -5.93
C ALA A 210 -1.12 -3.44 -5.21
N SER A 211 -1.12 -3.73 -3.90
CA SER A 211 -2.34 -3.76 -3.09
C SER A 211 -3.00 -2.38 -2.97
N THR A 212 -2.22 -1.31 -2.80
CA THR A 212 -2.76 0.07 -2.78
C THR A 212 -3.41 0.43 -4.11
N ILE A 213 -2.74 0.12 -5.22
CA ILE A 213 -3.26 0.35 -6.58
C ILE A 213 -4.57 -0.41 -6.80
N LYS A 214 -4.62 -1.70 -6.40
CA LYS A 214 -5.86 -2.47 -6.49
C LYS A 214 -6.98 -1.85 -5.66
N ASN A 215 -6.69 -1.43 -4.44
CA ASN A 215 -7.70 -0.84 -3.57
C ASN A 215 -8.28 0.45 -4.14
N VAL A 216 -7.46 1.35 -4.71
CA VAL A 216 -7.99 2.58 -5.33
C VAL A 216 -8.78 2.32 -6.60
N ALA A 217 -8.52 1.21 -7.32
CA ALA A 217 -9.28 0.82 -8.50
C ALA A 217 -10.74 0.39 -8.19
N PHE A 218 -11.13 0.21 -6.92
CA PHE A 218 -12.54 0.06 -6.54
C PHE A 218 -13.36 1.35 -6.72
N GLU A 219 -12.71 2.52 -6.81
CA GLU A 219 -13.40 3.79 -7.08
C GLU A 219 -13.65 3.95 -8.59
N VAL A 220 -14.76 3.33 -9.06
CA VAL A 220 -15.10 3.22 -10.48
C VAL A 220 -15.23 4.59 -11.17
N ASP A 221 -15.75 5.59 -10.47
CA ASP A 221 -15.87 6.98 -10.96
C ASP A 221 -14.50 7.65 -11.18
N LYS A 222 -13.42 7.08 -10.64
CA LYS A 222 -12.03 7.54 -10.82
C LYS A 222 -11.24 6.78 -11.88
N HIS A 223 -11.84 5.79 -12.55
CA HIS A 223 -11.17 5.08 -13.64
C HIS A 223 -10.68 6.01 -14.76
N PRO A 224 -11.42 7.07 -15.18
CA PRO A 224 -10.89 8.03 -16.14
C PRO A 224 -9.57 8.68 -15.67
N LEU A 225 -9.46 9.07 -14.40
CA LEU A 225 -8.24 9.64 -13.84
C LEU A 225 -7.07 8.62 -13.84
N LEU A 226 -7.35 7.36 -13.50
CA LEU A 226 -6.34 6.30 -13.45
C LEU A 226 -5.82 5.93 -14.85
N LEU A 227 -6.69 5.92 -15.86
CA LEU A 227 -6.42 5.43 -17.22
C LEU A 227 -5.90 6.52 -18.18
N SER A 228 -6.12 7.80 -17.87
CA SER A 228 -5.66 8.92 -18.71
C SER A 228 -4.17 9.14 -18.58
N ASP A 229 -3.53 9.53 -19.70
CA ASP A 229 -2.12 9.91 -19.71
C ASP A 229 -1.87 11.14 -18.82
N ASP A 230 -0.65 11.30 -18.34
CA ASP A 230 -0.23 12.42 -17.49
C ASP A 230 -0.28 13.80 -18.19
N THR A 231 -0.35 13.78 -19.52
CA THR A 231 -0.55 14.98 -20.37
C THR A 231 -2.03 15.36 -20.49
N GLU A 232 -2.95 14.48 -20.14
CA GLU A 232 -4.39 14.74 -20.11
C GLU A 232 -4.81 15.21 -18.73
N THR A 233 -5.90 15.96 -18.64
CA THR A 233 -6.47 16.42 -17.38
C THR A 233 -7.91 15.97 -17.24
N ILE A 234 -8.22 15.38 -16.09
CA ILE A 234 -9.57 15.00 -15.67
C ILE A 234 -9.97 15.90 -14.51
N ASP A 235 -11.01 16.71 -14.69
CA ASP A 235 -11.46 17.70 -13.71
C ASP A 235 -10.33 18.65 -13.22
N GLY A 236 -9.41 19.01 -14.12
CA GLY A 236 -8.27 19.88 -13.79
C GLY A 236 -7.11 19.19 -13.07
N VAL A 237 -7.14 17.85 -12.97
CA VAL A 237 -6.10 17.02 -12.37
C VAL A 237 -5.40 16.20 -13.46
N PRO A 238 -4.05 16.17 -13.52
CA PRO A 238 -3.33 15.31 -14.47
C PRO A 238 -3.66 13.84 -14.31
N GLY A 239 -3.78 13.11 -15.41
CA GLY A 239 -3.97 11.66 -15.41
C GLY A 239 -2.85 10.93 -14.69
N VAL A 240 -3.14 9.74 -14.16
CA VAL A 240 -2.17 8.90 -13.41
C VAL A 240 -1.36 8.01 -14.34
N ASN A 241 -1.91 7.68 -15.51
CA ASN A 241 -1.31 6.76 -16.48
C ASN A 241 -0.87 5.43 -15.86
N ILE A 242 -1.80 4.74 -15.22
CA ILE A 242 -1.47 3.58 -14.36
C ILE A 242 -1.07 2.32 -15.15
N LEU A 243 -1.53 2.20 -16.41
CA LEU A 243 -1.41 0.96 -17.19
C LEU A 243 0.03 0.45 -17.36
N PRO A 244 1.04 1.26 -17.70
CA PRO A 244 2.42 0.77 -17.79
C PRO A 244 2.86 0.08 -16.51
N TYR A 245 2.55 0.66 -15.37
CA TYR A 245 3.01 0.20 -14.05
C TYR A 245 2.35 -1.08 -13.56
N ILE A 246 1.14 -1.40 -14.02
CA ILE A 246 0.46 -2.66 -13.68
C ILE A 246 0.68 -3.75 -14.72
N LEU A 247 1.08 -3.40 -15.96
CA LEU A 247 1.38 -4.35 -17.01
C LEU A 247 2.85 -4.80 -17.02
N LEU A 248 3.81 -3.92 -16.69
CA LEU A 248 5.23 -4.26 -16.65
C LEU A 248 5.57 -5.43 -15.70
N PRO A 249 5.00 -5.53 -14.48
CA PRO A 249 5.21 -6.69 -13.62
C PRO A 249 4.69 -8.01 -14.21
N LEU A 250 3.68 -7.96 -15.11
CA LEU A 250 3.12 -9.12 -15.81
C LEU A 250 3.94 -9.51 -17.04
N ALA A 251 4.79 -8.62 -17.54
CA ALA A 251 5.60 -8.85 -18.73
C ALA A 251 6.87 -9.64 -18.41
N GLY A 252 7.20 -10.58 -19.27
CA GLY A 252 8.45 -11.32 -19.29
C GLY A 252 9.25 -11.01 -20.57
N SER A 253 10.08 -11.96 -20.99
CA SER A 253 10.92 -11.87 -22.20
C SER A 253 10.22 -12.39 -23.45
N GLU A 254 8.89 -12.47 -23.47
CA GLU A 254 8.11 -12.95 -24.60
C GLU A 254 8.24 -12.00 -25.80
N GLU A 255 8.31 -12.59 -26.99
CA GLU A 255 8.25 -11.85 -28.25
C GLU A 255 6.81 -11.84 -28.76
N PHE A 256 6.31 -10.67 -29.10
CA PHE A 256 5.00 -10.47 -29.72
C PHE A 256 5.16 -10.29 -31.23
N SER A 257 4.12 -10.63 -32.02
CA SER A 257 4.10 -10.34 -33.44
C SER A 257 4.20 -8.81 -33.67
N GLU A 258 4.68 -8.42 -34.88
CA GLU A 258 4.75 -6.98 -35.22
C GLU A 258 3.38 -6.30 -35.12
N GLU A 259 2.31 -7.01 -35.49
CA GLU A 259 0.94 -6.50 -35.43
C GLU A 259 0.47 -6.29 -34.00
N GLU A 260 0.73 -7.26 -33.09
CA GLU A 260 0.39 -7.13 -31.66
C GLU A 260 1.23 -6.01 -31.01
N SER A 261 2.53 -6.01 -31.24
CA SER A 261 3.47 -5.06 -30.66
C SER A 261 3.18 -3.62 -31.07
N ALA A 262 2.81 -3.37 -32.33
CA ALA A 262 2.57 -2.02 -32.86
C ALA A 262 1.47 -1.24 -32.11
N ASN A 263 0.53 -1.94 -31.49
CA ASN A 263 -0.59 -1.34 -30.75
C ASN A 263 -0.44 -1.41 -29.24
N MET A 264 0.60 -2.08 -28.73
CA MET A 264 0.91 -2.09 -27.29
C MET A 264 1.37 -0.72 -26.79
N LEU A 265 1.33 -0.52 -25.47
CA LEU A 265 1.93 0.65 -24.85
C LEU A 265 3.43 0.75 -25.20
N PRO A 266 3.98 1.95 -25.44
CA PRO A 266 5.39 2.13 -25.73
C PRO A 266 6.34 1.43 -24.75
N ASP A 267 5.97 1.43 -23.47
CA ASP A 267 6.71 0.78 -22.38
C ASP A 267 6.83 -0.75 -22.55
N LEU A 268 5.89 -1.39 -23.26
CA LEU A 268 5.87 -2.82 -23.52
C LEU A 268 6.51 -3.21 -24.87
N GLN A 269 6.68 -2.24 -25.78
CA GLN A 269 7.25 -2.51 -27.12
C GLN A 269 8.76 -2.73 -27.09
N LEU A 270 9.46 -2.13 -26.11
CA LEU A 270 10.92 -2.11 -26.03
C LEU A 270 11.41 -2.73 -24.71
N LEU A 271 10.91 -3.91 -24.37
CA LEU A 271 11.39 -4.62 -23.19
C LEU A 271 12.78 -5.20 -23.42
N PRO A 272 13.66 -5.18 -22.40
CA PRO A 272 14.96 -5.82 -22.51
C PRO A 272 14.80 -7.35 -22.68
N PRO A 273 15.73 -8.02 -23.40
CA PRO A 273 15.63 -9.47 -23.65
C PRO A 273 15.65 -10.33 -22.38
N ASP A 274 16.15 -9.79 -21.27
CA ASP A 274 16.22 -10.40 -19.96
C ASP A 274 15.12 -9.93 -19.00
N LYS A 275 14.05 -9.28 -19.54
CA LYS A 275 12.91 -8.84 -18.73
C LYS A 275 12.33 -10.05 -17.99
N ALA A 276 12.31 -9.96 -16.67
CA ALA A 276 11.69 -10.95 -15.83
C ALA A 276 10.32 -10.47 -15.34
N ARG A 277 9.34 -11.36 -15.43
CA ARG A 277 8.04 -11.22 -14.77
C ARG A 277 8.24 -11.20 -13.25
N ASP A 278 7.34 -10.56 -12.50
CA ASP A 278 7.42 -10.63 -11.04
C ASP A 278 7.39 -12.09 -10.58
N SER A 279 8.27 -12.43 -9.66
CA SER A 279 8.42 -13.78 -9.13
C SER A 279 7.39 -14.15 -8.07
N ASP A 280 6.61 -13.18 -7.57
CA ASP A 280 5.56 -13.38 -6.58
C ASP A 280 4.19 -13.49 -7.28
N ASN A 281 3.62 -14.70 -7.25
CA ASN A 281 2.32 -14.98 -7.85
C ASN A 281 1.19 -14.14 -7.25
N ASP A 282 1.23 -13.80 -5.96
CA ASP A 282 0.23 -12.95 -5.32
C ASP A 282 0.27 -11.51 -5.90
N ILE A 283 1.45 -11.01 -6.26
CA ILE A 283 1.61 -9.70 -6.92
C ILE A 283 1.03 -9.78 -8.34
N LEU A 284 1.32 -10.85 -9.09
CA LEU A 284 0.74 -11.05 -10.43
C LEU A 284 -0.80 -11.10 -10.37
N VAL A 285 -1.36 -11.90 -9.46
CA VAL A 285 -2.81 -11.96 -9.22
C VAL A 285 -3.37 -10.57 -8.89
N THR A 286 -2.70 -9.82 -8.00
CA THR A 286 -3.14 -8.48 -7.62
C THR A 286 -3.20 -7.52 -8.80
N HIS A 287 -2.24 -7.55 -9.72
CA HIS A 287 -2.25 -6.73 -10.93
C HIS A 287 -3.34 -7.19 -11.93
N LEU A 288 -3.53 -8.50 -12.09
CA LEU A 288 -4.61 -9.04 -12.94
C LEU A 288 -6.00 -8.66 -12.40
N GLU A 289 -6.20 -8.72 -11.09
CA GLU A 289 -7.44 -8.28 -10.44
C GLU A 289 -7.64 -6.77 -10.56
N THR A 290 -6.57 -5.98 -10.54
CA THR A 290 -6.63 -4.54 -10.82
C THR A 290 -7.11 -4.27 -12.25
N LEU A 291 -6.56 -4.98 -13.24
CA LEU A 291 -7.03 -4.89 -14.63
C LEU A 291 -8.51 -5.30 -14.74
N LEU A 292 -8.91 -6.36 -14.03
CA LEU A 292 -10.30 -6.79 -14.00
C LEU A 292 -11.23 -5.71 -13.41
N LEU A 293 -10.84 -5.04 -12.34
CA LEU A 293 -11.58 -3.89 -11.79
C LEU A 293 -11.71 -2.76 -12.82
N LEU A 294 -10.65 -2.44 -13.55
CA LEU A 294 -10.68 -1.41 -14.59
C LEU A 294 -11.59 -1.78 -15.77
N THR A 295 -11.93 -3.07 -15.98
CA THR A 295 -12.90 -3.50 -16.99
C THR A 295 -14.37 -3.31 -16.57
N THR A 296 -14.67 -2.85 -15.37
CA THR A 296 -16.07 -2.63 -14.93
C THR A 296 -16.75 -1.53 -15.74
N THR A 297 -16.00 -0.57 -16.28
CA THR A 297 -16.51 0.45 -17.21
C THR A 297 -16.29 0.04 -18.66
N LYS A 298 -17.14 0.52 -19.57
CA LYS A 298 -16.95 0.31 -21.01
C LYS A 298 -15.66 0.98 -21.48
N GLU A 299 -15.44 2.22 -21.05
CA GLU A 299 -14.24 3.01 -21.38
C GLU A 299 -12.95 2.27 -20.97
N GLY A 300 -12.97 1.63 -19.80
CA GLY A 300 -11.86 0.80 -19.33
C GLY A 300 -11.61 -0.40 -20.24
N ARG A 301 -12.67 -1.16 -20.60
CA ARG A 301 -12.54 -2.28 -21.55
C ARG A 301 -12.03 -1.83 -22.90
N ASP A 302 -12.56 -0.74 -23.45
CA ASP A 302 -12.14 -0.20 -24.74
C ASP A 302 -10.67 0.25 -24.72
N LYS A 303 -10.21 0.90 -23.62
CA LYS A 303 -8.80 1.28 -23.45
C LYS A 303 -7.89 0.05 -23.39
N LEU A 304 -8.23 -0.98 -22.61
CA LEU A 304 -7.43 -2.20 -22.47
C LEU A 304 -7.35 -2.99 -23.79
N ARG A 305 -8.44 -3.06 -24.56
CA ARG A 305 -8.47 -3.66 -25.91
C ARG A 305 -7.59 -2.86 -26.88
N LYS A 306 -7.70 -1.53 -26.86
CA LYS A 306 -6.94 -0.61 -27.72
C LYS A 306 -5.43 -0.77 -27.53
N VAL A 307 -4.97 -0.92 -26.28
CA VAL A 307 -3.53 -1.09 -25.97
C VAL A 307 -3.08 -2.56 -25.97
N GLN A 308 -3.87 -3.45 -26.56
CA GLN A 308 -3.54 -4.85 -26.77
C GLN A 308 -3.08 -5.57 -25.49
N VAL A 309 -3.88 -5.48 -24.42
CA VAL A 309 -3.56 -6.16 -23.15
C VAL A 309 -3.67 -7.69 -23.30
N TYR A 310 -4.58 -8.19 -24.14
CA TYR A 310 -4.82 -9.63 -24.32
C TYR A 310 -3.57 -10.47 -24.64
N PRO A 311 -2.70 -10.12 -25.60
CA PRO A 311 -1.49 -10.89 -25.87
C PRO A 311 -0.61 -11.07 -24.63
N LEU A 312 -0.44 -10.03 -23.82
CA LEU A 312 0.34 -10.11 -22.57
C LEU A 312 -0.29 -11.08 -21.56
N ILE A 313 -1.63 -11.03 -21.41
CA ILE A 313 -2.33 -11.92 -20.49
C ILE A 313 -2.26 -13.38 -20.95
N ARG A 314 -2.37 -13.62 -22.27
CA ARG A 314 -2.17 -14.95 -22.87
C ARG A 314 -0.80 -15.52 -22.53
N GLU A 315 0.28 -14.74 -22.74
CA GLU A 315 1.64 -15.18 -22.41
C GLU A 315 1.80 -15.41 -20.90
N THR A 316 1.26 -14.53 -20.06
CA THR A 316 1.30 -14.72 -18.59
C THR A 316 0.63 -16.05 -18.20
N HIS A 317 -0.54 -16.36 -18.77
CA HIS A 317 -1.24 -17.62 -18.53
C HIS A 317 -0.43 -18.85 -18.98
N MET A 318 0.26 -18.76 -20.13
CA MET A 318 1.05 -19.88 -20.64
C MET A 318 2.35 -20.12 -19.85
N GLN A 319 3.02 -19.05 -19.42
CA GLN A 319 4.34 -19.12 -18.81
C GLN A 319 4.30 -19.35 -17.28
N VAL A 320 3.22 -18.97 -16.59
CA VAL A 320 3.09 -19.12 -15.15
C VAL A 320 2.30 -20.39 -14.84
N ALA A 321 2.91 -21.27 -14.05
CA ALA A 321 2.29 -22.56 -13.70
C ALA A 321 1.28 -22.47 -12.53
N ASP A 322 1.25 -21.34 -11.81
CA ASP A 322 0.36 -21.13 -10.65
C ASP A 322 -1.11 -21.06 -11.07
N GLU A 323 -1.95 -21.83 -10.39
CA GLU A 323 -3.38 -21.96 -10.71
C GLU A 323 -4.14 -20.64 -10.44
N GLY A 324 -3.79 -19.92 -9.38
CA GLY A 324 -4.41 -18.63 -9.04
C GLY A 324 -4.15 -17.56 -10.10
N VAL A 325 -2.92 -17.51 -10.63
CA VAL A 325 -2.56 -16.61 -11.74
C VAL A 325 -3.33 -16.97 -13.01
N ARG A 326 -3.42 -18.26 -13.35
CA ARG A 326 -4.16 -18.72 -14.54
C ARG A 326 -5.65 -18.41 -14.44
N GLU A 327 -6.26 -18.67 -13.30
CA GLU A 327 -7.66 -18.33 -13.06
C GLU A 327 -7.92 -16.82 -13.16
N ALA A 328 -7.02 -15.99 -12.64
CA ALA A 328 -7.12 -14.53 -12.77
C ALA A 328 -7.00 -14.08 -14.23
N CYS A 329 -6.09 -14.68 -15.02
CA CYS A 329 -5.98 -14.45 -16.46
C CYS A 329 -7.28 -14.83 -17.19
N ASP A 330 -7.83 -16.01 -16.92
CA ASP A 330 -9.06 -16.50 -17.56
C ASP A 330 -10.24 -15.57 -17.31
N ARG A 331 -10.42 -15.13 -16.06
CA ARG A 331 -11.48 -14.16 -15.69
C ARG A 331 -11.33 -12.85 -16.47
N LEU A 332 -10.12 -12.32 -16.58
CA LEU A 332 -9.86 -11.08 -17.30
C LEU A 332 -10.12 -11.25 -18.79
N VAL A 333 -9.64 -12.34 -19.40
CA VAL A 333 -9.83 -12.63 -20.83
C VAL A 333 -11.31 -12.78 -21.18
N GLN A 334 -12.10 -13.47 -20.35
CA GLN A 334 -13.55 -13.62 -20.58
C GLN A 334 -14.25 -12.26 -20.70
N VAL A 335 -13.83 -11.25 -19.92
CA VAL A 335 -14.42 -9.91 -20.02
C VAL A 335 -13.91 -9.14 -21.23
N LEU A 336 -12.59 -9.23 -21.51
CA LEU A 336 -11.98 -8.53 -22.64
C LEU A 336 -12.45 -9.03 -24.01
N MET A 337 -12.74 -10.34 -24.13
CA MET A 337 -13.17 -10.97 -25.39
C MET A 337 -14.68 -10.98 -25.59
N ARG A 338 -15.45 -10.55 -24.58
CA ARG A 338 -16.90 -10.48 -24.69
C ARG A 338 -17.33 -9.30 -25.54
N ASP A 339 -18.27 -9.55 -26.49
CA ASP A 339 -18.90 -8.49 -27.25
C ASP A 339 -19.67 -7.54 -26.33
N GLU A 340 -19.59 -6.24 -26.61
CA GLU A 340 -20.41 -5.25 -25.93
C GLU A 340 -21.85 -5.43 -26.41
N GLU A 341 -22.79 -5.62 -25.49
CA GLU A 341 -24.22 -5.52 -25.82
C GLU A 341 -24.50 -4.08 -26.26
N GLU A 342 -25.05 -3.90 -27.46
CA GLU A 342 -25.58 -2.60 -27.86
C GLU A 342 -26.58 -2.16 -26.78
N ALA A 343 -26.36 -0.98 -26.19
CA ALA A 343 -27.36 -0.40 -25.31
C ALA A 343 -28.71 -0.40 -26.06
N PRO A 344 -29.80 -0.91 -25.47
CA PRO A 344 -31.09 -0.88 -26.13
C PRO A 344 -31.33 0.57 -26.60
N LYS A 345 -31.51 0.77 -27.91
CA LYS A 345 -31.96 2.08 -28.40
C LYS A 345 -33.24 2.39 -27.64
N ILE A 346 -33.19 3.41 -26.78
CA ILE A 346 -34.39 4.01 -26.23
C ILE A 346 -35.07 4.59 -27.48
N GLU A 347 -36.01 3.83 -28.05
CA GLU A 347 -36.95 4.41 -28.99
C GLU A 347 -37.63 5.53 -28.19
N GLU A 348 -37.44 6.78 -28.64
CA GLU A 348 -38.19 7.90 -28.14
C GLU A 348 -39.65 7.49 -28.26
N LEU A 349 -40.28 7.14 -27.13
CA LEU A 349 -41.70 6.95 -27.05
C LEU A 349 -42.29 8.32 -27.42
N ASP A 350 -42.99 8.36 -28.56
CA ASP A 350 -43.74 9.53 -29.00
C ASP A 350 -44.62 10.01 -27.83
N GLU A 351 -44.46 11.30 -27.47
CA GLU A 351 -45.18 11.94 -26.35
C GLU A 351 -46.72 11.96 -26.52
N ASP A 352 -47.26 11.25 -27.51
CA ASP A 352 -48.69 11.25 -27.86
C ASP A 352 -49.51 10.05 -27.35
N GLU A 353 -48.95 9.09 -26.63
CA GLU A 353 -49.77 8.08 -25.93
C GLU A 353 -50.29 8.63 -24.59
N LYS A 354 -51.43 9.29 -24.69
CA LYS A 354 -52.24 9.70 -23.56
C LYS A 354 -52.57 8.52 -22.65
N ILE A 355 -52.17 8.66 -21.39
CA ILE A 355 -52.64 7.79 -20.29
C ILE A 355 -54.16 7.93 -20.23
N GLU A 356 -54.89 6.91 -20.67
CA GLU A 356 -56.31 6.75 -20.32
C GLU A 356 -56.41 6.33 -18.84
N GLU A 357 -56.89 7.23 -18.00
CA GLU A 357 -57.27 6.90 -16.63
C GLU A 357 -58.42 5.90 -16.67
N ILE A 358 -58.19 4.70 -16.17
CA ILE A 358 -59.26 3.72 -15.88
C ILE A 358 -59.65 3.93 -14.42
N PHE A 359 -60.90 4.39 -14.26
CA PHE A 359 -61.61 4.47 -12.98
C PHE A 359 -61.95 3.07 -12.42
#